data_58b8ec0d199f247bb69017ff6c0dd64f
#
_entry.id   58b8ec0d199f247bb69017ff6c0dd64f
#
_cell.length_a   1.000
_cell.length_b   1.000
_cell.length_c   1.000
_cell.angle_alpha   90.00
_cell.angle_beta   90.00
_cell.angle_gamma   90.00
#
_symmetry.space_group_name_H-M   'P 1'
#
loop_
_entity.id
_entity.type
_entity.pdbx_description
1 polymer ?
#
loop_
_entity_poly.entity_id
_entity_poly.type
_entity_poly.pdbx_seq_one_letter_code
_entity_poly.pdbx_strand_id
1 'polypeptide(L)'
;MVRNTTALSSLRWLLPVFTLITCSIMWVDVPVAQWMHANSTAWSRAIGTALDHAGQSHWVLGYSALVGIALWRKRNAIARNHLLWFASVAISGIIANIIKVIAGRPRPPLAIESGIVSWEPLSWHMEFLWHSFPSGHATTGLCIAVMGSALYPRLAPLMWTLGIGIAISRIVLNVHYVSDVMVGSMIGAAVAIAMKGRMTHDR
;
A
#
# COMPACT_ATOMS: atom_id res chain seq x y z
N MET A 1 31.65 -2.52 -24.05
CA MET A 1 30.24 -2.37 -24.42
C MET A 1 29.43 -3.26 -23.49
N VAL A 2 29.12 -2.80 -22.26
CA VAL A 2 28.33 -3.55 -21.26
C VAL A 2 26.85 -3.40 -21.64
N ARG A 3 26.25 -4.46 -22.18
CA ARG A 3 24.83 -4.48 -22.54
C ARG A 3 23.99 -4.28 -21.28
N ASN A 4 23.08 -3.31 -21.31
CA ASN A 4 22.04 -3.04 -20.33
C ASN A 4 21.03 -4.21 -20.24
N THR A 5 21.48 -5.38 -19.80
CA THR A 5 20.63 -6.59 -19.66
C THR A 5 19.62 -6.48 -18.51
N THR A 6 19.88 -5.62 -17.52
CA THR A 6 19.01 -5.41 -16.37
C THR A 6 17.73 -4.64 -16.70
N ALA A 7 17.76 -3.66 -17.62
CA ALA A 7 16.58 -2.90 -18.01
C ALA A 7 15.58 -3.74 -18.83
N LEU A 8 16.09 -4.58 -19.74
CA LEU A 8 15.25 -5.47 -20.55
C LEU A 8 14.64 -6.62 -19.73
N SER A 9 15.34 -7.08 -18.69
CA SER A 9 14.83 -8.15 -17.82
C SER A 9 13.70 -7.66 -16.89
N SER A 10 13.71 -6.40 -16.48
CA SER A 10 12.61 -5.83 -15.71
C SER A 10 11.37 -5.53 -16.55
N LEU A 11 11.55 -5.16 -17.81
CA LEU A 11 10.45 -4.83 -18.73
C LEU A 11 9.53 -6.04 -19.00
N ARG A 12 10.09 -7.26 -19.03
CA ARG A 12 9.31 -8.52 -19.25
C ARG A 12 8.27 -8.79 -18.16
N TRP A 13 8.45 -8.25 -16.95
CA TRP A 13 7.49 -8.42 -15.86
C TRP A 13 6.38 -7.38 -15.85
N LEU A 14 6.55 -6.25 -16.54
CA LEU A 14 5.52 -5.21 -16.60
C LEU A 14 4.27 -5.68 -17.33
N LEU A 15 4.42 -6.41 -18.43
CA LEU A 15 3.28 -6.91 -19.21
C LEU A 15 2.39 -7.86 -18.40
N PRO A 16 2.90 -8.96 -17.79
CA PRO A 16 2.06 -9.84 -16.97
C PRO A 16 1.44 -9.15 -15.77
N VAL A 17 2.14 -8.23 -15.11
CA VAL A 17 1.59 -7.45 -14.00
C VAL A 17 0.46 -6.53 -14.46
N PHE A 18 0.65 -5.80 -15.55
CA PHE A 18 -0.38 -4.96 -16.16
C PHE A 18 -1.61 -5.79 -16.55
N THR A 19 -1.39 -6.93 -17.21
CA THR A 19 -2.45 -7.86 -17.59
C THR A 19 -3.23 -8.32 -16.34
N LEU A 20 -2.54 -8.71 -15.28
CA LEU A 20 -3.18 -9.18 -14.04
C LEU A 20 -4.05 -8.10 -13.40
N ILE A 21 -3.56 -6.86 -13.35
CA ILE A 21 -4.33 -5.71 -12.82
C ILE A 21 -5.55 -5.45 -13.69
N THR A 22 -5.39 -5.43 -15.02
CA THR A 22 -6.50 -5.22 -15.97
C THR A 22 -7.54 -6.33 -15.85
N CYS A 23 -7.12 -7.60 -15.78
CA CYS A 23 -8.02 -8.73 -15.53
C CYS A 23 -8.76 -8.58 -14.19
N SER A 24 -8.07 -8.12 -13.14
CA SER A 24 -8.72 -7.87 -11.85
C SER A 24 -9.80 -6.80 -11.97
N ILE A 25 -9.50 -5.67 -12.61
CA ILE A 25 -10.47 -4.58 -12.82
C ILE A 25 -11.71 -5.08 -13.59
N MET A 26 -11.52 -5.89 -14.63
CA MET A 26 -12.59 -6.29 -15.51
C MET A 26 -13.46 -7.44 -14.97
N TRP A 27 -12.86 -8.38 -14.22
CA TRP A 27 -13.56 -9.63 -13.89
C TRP A 27 -13.53 -10.00 -12.40
N VAL A 28 -12.68 -9.40 -11.57
CA VAL A 28 -12.51 -9.80 -10.16
C VAL A 28 -13.06 -8.76 -9.18
N ASP A 29 -12.84 -7.50 -9.44
CA ASP A 29 -13.10 -6.41 -8.49
C ASP A 29 -14.57 -6.33 -8.05
N VAL A 30 -15.49 -6.25 -9.00
CA VAL A 30 -16.92 -6.12 -8.69
C VAL A 30 -17.50 -7.41 -8.09
N PRO A 31 -17.25 -8.61 -8.66
CA PRO A 31 -17.72 -9.85 -8.04
C PRO A 31 -17.20 -10.06 -6.61
N VAL A 32 -15.92 -9.77 -6.34
CA VAL A 32 -15.37 -9.89 -4.99
C VAL A 32 -16.00 -8.88 -4.04
N ALA A 33 -16.19 -7.63 -4.48
CA ALA A 33 -16.84 -6.61 -3.66
C ALA A 33 -18.29 -6.99 -3.30
N GLN A 34 -19.05 -7.51 -4.26
CA GLN A 34 -20.42 -8.00 -4.03
C GLN A 34 -20.42 -9.19 -3.06
N TRP A 35 -19.49 -10.13 -3.23
CA TRP A 35 -19.38 -11.27 -2.34
C TRP A 35 -19.02 -10.85 -0.91
N MET A 36 -18.07 -9.93 -0.74
CA MET A 36 -17.69 -9.39 0.57
C MET A 36 -18.86 -8.65 1.23
N HIS A 37 -19.62 -7.88 0.47
CA HIS A 37 -20.82 -7.20 0.97
C HIS A 37 -21.82 -8.20 1.54
N ALA A 38 -22.10 -9.28 0.80
CA ALA A 38 -23.10 -10.28 1.17
C ALA A 38 -22.64 -11.21 2.32
N ASN A 39 -21.33 -11.48 2.45
CA ASN A 39 -20.79 -12.54 3.31
C ASN A 39 -19.93 -12.02 4.48
N SER A 40 -19.79 -10.70 4.66
CA SER A 40 -18.99 -10.19 5.78
C SER A 40 -19.66 -10.46 7.13
N THR A 41 -18.92 -11.12 8.02
CA THR A 41 -19.36 -11.43 9.37
C THR A 41 -18.91 -10.38 10.39
N ALA A 42 -19.48 -10.38 11.60
CA ALA A 42 -19.01 -9.52 12.68
C ALA A 42 -17.51 -9.75 12.98
N TRP A 43 -17.07 -11.01 12.95
CA TRP A 43 -15.67 -11.38 13.16
C TRP A 43 -14.74 -10.86 12.08
N SER A 44 -15.08 -11.07 10.81
CA SER A 44 -14.25 -10.58 9.71
C SER A 44 -14.14 -9.05 9.72
N ARG A 45 -15.23 -8.34 10.05
CA ARG A 45 -15.22 -6.89 10.22
C ARG A 45 -14.38 -6.44 11.41
N ALA A 46 -14.47 -7.11 12.56
CA ALA A 46 -13.68 -6.77 13.74
C ALA A 46 -12.18 -6.91 13.48
N ILE A 47 -11.75 -8.03 12.88
CA ILE A 47 -10.35 -8.25 12.49
C ILE A 47 -9.92 -7.22 11.44
N GLY A 48 -10.76 -7.00 10.42
CA GLY A 48 -10.51 -6.00 9.38
C GLY A 48 -10.30 -4.60 9.96
N THR A 49 -11.16 -4.19 10.91
CA THR A 49 -11.06 -2.88 11.57
C THR A 49 -9.80 -2.76 12.44
N ALA A 50 -9.42 -3.81 13.17
CA ALA A 50 -8.18 -3.81 13.94
C ALA A 50 -6.95 -3.64 13.02
N LEU A 51 -6.92 -4.34 11.89
CA LEU A 51 -5.86 -4.20 10.89
C LEU A 51 -5.90 -2.85 10.16
N ASP A 52 -7.09 -2.29 9.94
CA ASP A 52 -7.25 -0.94 9.41
C ASP A 52 -6.61 0.10 10.33
N HIS A 53 -6.90 0.07 11.61
CA HIS A 53 -6.26 0.95 12.60
C HIS A 53 -4.74 0.78 12.62
N ALA A 54 -4.24 -0.46 12.59
CA ALA A 54 -2.81 -0.72 12.53
C ALA A 54 -2.16 -0.20 11.24
N GLY A 55 -2.91 -0.16 10.14
CA GLY A 55 -2.46 0.30 8.82
C GLY A 55 -2.48 1.81 8.61
N GLN A 56 -2.95 2.59 9.58
CA GLN A 56 -2.97 4.04 9.49
C GLN A 56 -1.53 4.60 9.48
N SER A 57 -1.18 5.30 8.42
CA SER A 57 0.20 5.74 8.15
C SER A 57 0.81 6.60 9.26
N HIS A 58 -0.01 7.35 10.00
CA HIS A 58 0.47 8.23 11.07
C HIS A 58 1.19 7.48 12.21
N TRP A 59 0.85 6.21 12.49
CA TRP A 59 1.55 5.40 13.49
C TRP A 59 3.00 5.15 13.07
N VAL A 60 3.20 4.72 11.83
CA VAL A 60 4.54 4.43 11.31
C VAL A 60 5.33 5.72 11.11
N LEU A 61 4.69 6.76 10.59
CA LEU A 61 5.30 8.08 10.44
C LEU A 61 5.73 8.65 11.80
N GLY A 62 4.84 8.64 12.79
CA GLY A 62 5.14 9.11 14.14
C GLY A 62 6.29 8.33 14.79
N TYR A 63 6.20 6.99 14.77
CA TYR A 63 7.24 6.12 15.34
C TYR A 63 8.60 6.32 14.65
N SER A 64 8.64 6.27 13.33
CA SER A 64 9.90 6.37 12.60
C SER A 64 10.52 7.77 12.68
N ALA A 65 9.71 8.82 12.70
CA ALA A 65 10.17 10.19 12.95
C ALA A 65 10.73 10.33 14.38
N LEU A 66 10.00 9.85 15.38
CA LEU A 66 10.41 9.93 16.78
C LEU A 66 11.78 9.27 17.01
N VAL A 67 11.95 8.03 16.54
CA VAL A 67 13.22 7.30 16.69
C VAL A 67 14.34 7.97 15.88
N GLY A 68 14.05 8.37 14.64
CA GLY A 68 15.03 9.04 13.78
C GLY A 68 15.52 10.35 14.37
N ILE A 69 14.62 11.18 14.91
CA ILE A 69 14.97 12.48 15.52
C ILE A 69 15.66 12.30 16.87
N ALA A 70 15.15 11.41 17.74
CA ALA A 70 15.71 11.16 19.07
C ALA A 70 17.18 10.68 18.99
N LEU A 71 17.51 9.90 17.95
CA LEU A 71 18.85 9.38 17.76
C LEU A 71 19.71 10.19 16.77
N TRP A 72 19.17 11.27 16.22
CA TRP A 72 19.85 12.08 15.18
C TRP A 72 21.23 12.58 15.61
N ARG A 73 21.34 13.08 16.84
CA ARG A 73 22.62 13.60 17.38
C ARG A 73 23.70 12.53 17.47
N LYS A 74 23.34 11.26 17.61
CA LYS A 74 24.28 10.12 17.66
C LYS A 74 24.78 9.74 16.26
N ARG A 75 24.21 10.28 15.19
CA ARG A 75 24.54 10.05 13.78
C ARG A 75 24.73 8.56 13.45
N ASN A 76 23.94 7.70 14.10
CA ASN A 76 24.04 6.27 13.92
C ASN A 76 23.16 5.78 12.77
N ALA A 77 23.43 4.57 12.27
CA ALA A 77 22.67 3.94 11.20
C ALA A 77 21.21 3.77 11.58
N ILE A 78 20.88 3.56 12.86
CA ILE A 78 19.50 3.39 13.34
C ILE A 78 18.67 4.65 13.05
N ALA A 79 19.18 5.84 13.41
CA ALA A 79 18.50 7.10 13.15
C ALA A 79 18.20 7.27 11.65
N ARG A 80 19.24 7.12 10.82
CA ARG A 80 19.14 7.24 9.37
C ARG A 80 18.12 6.25 8.78
N ASN A 81 18.18 5.00 9.21
CA ASN A 81 17.32 3.96 8.67
C ASN A 81 15.84 4.17 9.04
N HIS A 82 15.54 4.72 10.23
CA HIS A 82 14.18 5.11 10.60
C HIS A 82 13.68 6.31 9.78
N LEU A 83 14.54 7.29 9.49
CA LEU A 83 14.18 8.39 8.58
C LEU A 83 13.96 7.92 7.15
N LEU A 84 14.67 6.89 6.68
CA LEU A 84 14.39 6.25 5.40
C LEU A 84 13.04 5.51 5.42
N TRP A 85 12.68 4.90 6.56
CA TRP A 85 11.35 4.31 6.70
C TRP A 85 10.25 5.38 6.67
N PHE A 86 10.42 6.46 7.45
CA PHE A 86 9.54 7.62 7.36
C PHE A 86 9.37 8.10 5.91
N ALA A 87 10.48 8.34 5.22
CA ALA A 87 10.48 8.80 3.84
C ALA A 87 9.77 7.82 2.90
N SER A 88 9.94 6.51 3.09
CA SER A 88 9.26 5.51 2.25
C SER A 88 7.75 5.57 2.37
N VAL A 89 7.22 5.71 3.59
CA VAL A 89 5.77 5.83 3.82
C VAL A 89 5.24 7.17 3.32
N ALA A 90 5.95 8.27 3.57
CA ALA A 90 5.53 9.60 3.11
C ALA A 90 5.50 9.70 1.58
N ILE A 91 6.58 9.29 0.91
CA ILE A 91 6.69 9.37 -0.55
C ILE A 91 5.65 8.46 -1.22
N SER A 92 5.54 7.20 -0.78
CA SER A 92 4.57 6.27 -1.36
C SER A 92 3.13 6.71 -1.11
N GLY A 93 2.83 7.30 0.06
CA GLY A 93 1.54 7.89 0.37
C GLY A 93 1.20 9.09 -0.50
N ILE A 94 2.16 9.98 -0.76
CA ILE A 94 1.99 11.12 -1.69
C ILE A 94 1.70 10.61 -3.10
N ILE A 95 2.48 9.64 -3.60
CA ILE A 95 2.26 9.04 -4.92
C ILE A 95 0.84 8.45 -5.00
N ALA A 96 0.43 7.66 -3.99
CA ALA A 96 -0.90 7.07 -3.96
C ALA A 96 -2.01 8.14 -3.97
N ASN A 97 -1.85 9.24 -3.22
CA ASN A 97 -2.84 10.31 -3.18
C ASN A 97 -2.93 11.10 -4.49
N ILE A 98 -1.80 11.37 -5.16
CA ILE A 98 -1.80 12.00 -6.48
C ILE A 98 -2.58 11.13 -7.48
N ILE A 99 -2.30 9.82 -7.49
CA ILE A 99 -3.00 8.89 -8.38
C ILE A 99 -4.49 8.82 -8.06
N LYS A 100 -4.90 8.87 -6.78
CA LYS A 100 -6.32 8.90 -6.37
C LYS A 100 -7.10 10.04 -7.01
N VAL A 101 -6.54 11.25 -6.92
CA VAL A 101 -7.19 12.45 -7.49
C VAL A 101 -7.27 12.35 -9.01
N ILE A 102 -6.24 11.80 -9.65
CA ILE A 102 -6.24 11.63 -11.11
C ILE A 102 -7.22 10.54 -11.54
N ALA A 103 -7.29 9.43 -10.81
CA ALA A 103 -8.06 8.25 -11.21
C ALA A 103 -9.57 8.42 -11.03
N GLY A 104 -10.03 9.11 -9.99
CA GLY A 104 -11.45 9.33 -9.71
C GLY A 104 -12.25 8.02 -9.69
N ARG A 105 -11.74 6.98 -9.03
CA ARG A 105 -12.40 5.68 -8.97
C ARG A 105 -13.40 5.62 -7.83
N PRO A 106 -14.68 5.25 -8.08
CA PRO A 106 -15.65 5.03 -7.02
C PRO A 106 -15.26 3.80 -6.17
N ARG A 107 -15.54 3.88 -4.86
CA ARG A 107 -15.35 2.75 -3.94
C ARG A 107 -16.46 1.71 -4.06
N PRO A 108 -16.23 0.46 -3.60
CA PRO A 108 -17.22 -0.60 -3.60
C PRO A 108 -18.62 -0.20 -3.08
N PRO A 109 -18.78 0.58 -1.99
CA PRO A 109 -20.11 1.01 -1.55
C PRO A 109 -20.91 1.78 -2.61
N LEU A 110 -20.28 2.71 -3.34
CA LEU A 110 -20.95 3.43 -4.44
C LEU A 110 -21.41 2.49 -5.55
N ALA A 111 -20.58 1.50 -5.91
CA ALA A 111 -20.93 0.53 -6.92
C ALA A 111 -22.12 -0.36 -6.50
N ILE A 112 -22.16 -0.74 -5.22
CA ILE A 112 -23.19 -1.66 -4.69
C ILE A 112 -24.49 -0.93 -4.41
N GLU A 113 -24.45 0.25 -3.78
CA GLU A 113 -25.64 0.98 -3.32
C GLU A 113 -26.25 1.85 -4.41
N SER A 114 -25.46 2.42 -5.30
CA SER A 114 -25.88 3.38 -6.31
C SER A 114 -25.64 2.91 -7.75
N GLY A 115 -25.05 1.75 -7.98
CA GLY A 115 -24.71 1.23 -9.31
C GLY A 115 -23.61 2.02 -10.03
N ILE A 116 -22.91 2.93 -9.34
CA ILE A 116 -21.87 3.78 -9.93
C ILE A 116 -20.55 3.02 -9.97
N VAL A 117 -20.16 2.56 -11.14
CA VAL A 117 -18.91 1.80 -11.37
C VAL A 117 -17.92 2.53 -12.29
N SER A 118 -18.37 3.57 -12.99
CA SER A 118 -17.57 4.34 -13.93
C SER A 118 -16.51 5.16 -13.20
N TRP A 119 -15.28 5.14 -13.71
CA TRP A 119 -14.23 6.05 -13.26
C TRP A 119 -14.50 7.44 -13.80
N GLU A 120 -14.20 8.46 -12.99
CA GLU A 120 -14.31 9.86 -13.38
C GLU A 120 -12.95 10.56 -13.22
N PRO A 121 -12.00 10.30 -14.12
CA PRO A 121 -10.66 10.86 -14.04
C PRO A 121 -10.70 12.40 -14.07
N LEU A 122 -9.88 13.03 -13.21
CA LEU A 122 -9.75 14.49 -13.14
C LEU A 122 -11.05 15.24 -12.80
N SER A 123 -12.05 14.55 -12.25
CA SER A 123 -13.32 15.15 -11.83
C SER A 123 -13.21 15.96 -10.52
N TRP A 124 -12.06 15.89 -9.83
CA TRP A 124 -11.78 16.62 -8.58
C TRP A 124 -12.80 16.35 -7.47
N HIS A 125 -13.41 15.17 -7.45
CA HIS A 125 -14.23 14.77 -6.32
C HIS A 125 -13.42 14.84 -5.03
N MET A 126 -13.96 15.52 -4.02
CA MET A 126 -13.33 15.63 -2.70
C MET A 126 -13.87 14.57 -1.72
N GLU A 127 -14.94 13.88 -2.10
CA GLU A 127 -15.59 12.89 -1.26
C GLU A 127 -14.77 11.60 -1.19
N PHE A 128 -14.69 11.05 0.03
CA PHE A 128 -13.99 9.81 0.30
C PHE A 128 -14.39 8.64 -0.62
N LEU A 129 -15.66 8.59 -1.00
CA LEU A 129 -16.21 7.50 -1.81
C LEU A 129 -15.66 7.46 -3.26
N TRP A 130 -15.06 8.54 -3.75
CA TRP A 130 -14.44 8.62 -5.08
C TRP A 130 -12.93 8.39 -5.10
N HIS A 131 -12.34 8.12 -3.94
CA HIS A 131 -10.89 7.93 -3.81
C HIS A 131 -10.53 6.45 -3.55
N SER A 132 -10.97 5.54 -4.46
CA SER A 132 -10.69 4.12 -4.29
C SER A 132 -9.27 3.74 -4.73
N PHE A 133 -8.84 4.12 -5.92
CA PHE A 133 -7.60 3.63 -6.55
C PHE A 133 -6.44 4.62 -6.44
N PRO A 134 -5.27 4.18 -6.00
CA PRO A 134 -4.94 2.93 -5.32
C PRO A 134 -5.18 2.96 -3.80
N SER A 135 -5.06 1.80 -3.13
CA SER A 135 -5.25 1.71 -1.69
C SER A 135 -4.06 2.26 -0.89
N GLY A 136 -4.29 3.34 -0.12
CA GLY A 136 -3.27 3.93 0.75
C GLY A 136 -2.84 3.04 1.91
N HIS A 137 -3.76 2.28 2.53
CA HIS A 137 -3.44 1.31 3.59
C HIS A 137 -2.59 0.15 3.06
N ALA A 138 -2.89 -0.36 1.86
CA ALA A 138 -2.06 -1.37 1.22
C ALA A 138 -0.64 -0.84 0.93
N THR A 139 -0.54 0.43 0.50
CA THR A 139 0.74 1.13 0.32
C THR A 139 1.54 1.17 1.63
N THR A 140 0.93 1.61 2.73
CA THR A 140 1.56 1.65 4.06
C THR A 140 1.92 0.25 4.54
N GLY A 141 1.02 -0.72 4.39
CA GLY A 141 1.24 -2.12 4.82
C GLY A 141 2.49 -2.73 4.19
N LEU A 142 2.70 -2.53 2.89
CA LEU A 142 3.89 -3.06 2.21
C LEU A 142 5.17 -2.27 2.55
N CYS A 143 5.07 -0.96 2.86
CA CYS A 143 6.18 -0.24 3.46
C CYS A 143 6.56 -0.81 4.83
N ILE A 144 5.59 -1.17 5.68
CA ILE A 144 5.82 -1.84 6.96
C ILE A 144 6.51 -3.17 6.74
N ALA A 145 5.99 -4.01 5.85
CA ALA A 145 6.56 -5.31 5.54
C ALA A 145 8.03 -5.22 5.12
N VAL A 146 8.35 -4.39 4.12
CA VAL A 146 9.69 -4.30 3.54
C VAL A 146 10.68 -3.60 4.47
N MET A 147 10.34 -2.39 4.95
CA MET A 147 11.26 -1.60 5.78
C MET A 147 11.36 -2.15 7.20
N GLY A 148 10.23 -2.58 7.78
CA GLY A 148 10.20 -3.19 9.10
C GLY A 148 11.01 -4.49 9.16
N SER A 149 10.89 -5.36 8.14
CA SER A 149 11.69 -6.59 8.03
C SER A 149 13.18 -6.29 7.89
N ALA A 150 13.54 -5.22 7.21
CA ALA A 150 14.94 -4.83 7.04
C ALA A 150 15.54 -4.25 8.33
N LEU A 151 14.77 -3.46 9.08
CA LEU A 151 15.18 -2.88 10.36
C LEU A 151 15.19 -3.91 11.49
N TYR A 152 14.23 -4.81 11.49
CA TYR A 152 14.00 -5.81 12.52
C TYR A 152 13.94 -7.22 11.95
N PRO A 153 15.08 -7.83 11.52
CA PRO A 153 15.07 -9.11 10.82
C PRO A 153 14.44 -10.26 11.63
N ARG A 154 14.56 -10.22 12.96
CA ARG A 154 13.94 -11.21 13.84
C ARG A 154 12.41 -11.12 13.85
N LEU A 155 11.85 -9.95 13.55
CA LEU A 155 10.40 -9.70 13.45
C LEU A 155 9.92 -9.72 12.00
N ALA A 156 10.75 -10.12 11.04
CA ALA A 156 10.39 -10.12 9.62
C ALA A 156 9.09 -10.90 9.33
N PRO A 157 8.85 -12.11 9.87
CA PRO A 157 7.57 -12.81 9.65
C PRO A 157 6.37 -12.00 10.15
N LEU A 158 6.49 -11.35 11.32
CA LEU A 158 5.45 -10.50 11.87
C LEU A 158 5.19 -9.26 11.00
N MET A 159 6.25 -8.60 10.51
CA MET A 159 6.13 -7.42 9.63
C MET A 159 5.43 -7.77 8.32
N TRP A 160 5.75 -8.92 7.73
CA TRP A 160 5.08 -9.40 6.52
C TRP A 160 3.63 -9.78 6.77
N THR A 161 3.34 -10.53 7.85
CA THR A 161 1.96 -10.91 8.23
C THR A 161 1.11 -9.67 8.47
N LEU A 162 1.64 -8.69 9.21
CA LEU A 162 0.95 -7.43 9.48
C LEU A 162 0.71 -6.63 8.19
N GLY A 163 1.74 -6.43 7.38
CA GLY A 163 1.65 -5.65 6.14
C GLY A 163 0.67 -6.24 5.13
N ILE A 164 0.71 -7.56 4.94
CA ILE A 164 -0.23 -8.28 4.06
C ILE A 164 -1.63 -8.26 4.67
N GLY A 165 -1.76 -8.48 5.98
CA GLY A 165 -3.04 -8.42 6.70
C GLY A 165 -3.71 -7.05 6.56
N ILE A 166 -2.95 -5.95 6.69
CA ILE A 166 -3.43 -4.58 6.45
C ILE A 166 -3.93 -4.44 5.01
N ALA A 167 -3.21 -4.93 4.02
CA ALA A 167 -3.61 -4.86 2.63
C ALA A 167 -4.92 -5.62 2.38
N ILE A 168 -5.03 -6.85 2.87
CA ILE A 168 -6.22 -7.71 2.72
C ILE A 168 -7.42 -7.12 3.47
N SER A 169 -7.22 -6.49 4.63
CA SER A 169 -8.30 -5.89 5.41
C SER A 169 -9.14 -4.91 4.61
N ARG A 170 -8.55 -4.27 3.59
CA ARG A 170 -9.25 -3.29 2.74
C ARG A 170 -10.31 -3.92 1.86
N ILE A 171 -10.06 -5.17 1.43
CA ILE A 171 -11.01 -5.99 0.68
C ILE A 171 -12.09 -6.51 1.62
N VAL A 172 -11.68 -7.05 2.79
CA VAL A 172 -12.59 -7.60 3.80
C VAL A 172 -13.58 -6.56 4.31
N LEU A 173 -13.13 -5.32 4.53
CA LEU A 173 -13.98 -4.18 4.92
C LEU A 173 -14.80 -3.61 3.75
N ASN A 174 -14.63 -4.13 2.55
CA ASN A 174 -15.31 -3.70 1.35
C ASN A 174 -15.15 -2.19 1.03
N VAL A 175 -13.97 -1.63 1.30
CA VAL A 175 -13.66 -0.20 1.07
C VAL A 175 -12.71 0.03 -0.09
N HIS A 176 -12.11 -1.05 -0.62
CA HIS A 176 -11.25 -1.06 -1.80
C HIS A 176 -11.45 -2.34 -2.61
N TYR A 177 -11.25 -2.25 -3.90
CA TYR A 177 -11.22 -3.40 -4.80
C TYR A 177 -9.87 -4.14 -4.72
N VAL A 178 -9.84 -5.36 -5.27
CA VAL A 178 -8.62 -6.19 -5.32
C VAL A 178 -7.50 -5.48 -6.09
N SER A 179 -7.80 -4.90 -7.24
CA SER A 179 -6.82 -4.15 -8.05
C SER A 179 -6.28 -2.90 -7.35
N ASP A 180 -7.11 -2.19 -6.53
CA ASP A 180 -6.65 -1.05 -5.73
C ASP A 180 -5.57 -1.48 -4.74
N VAL A 181 -5.80 -2.62 -4.09
CA VAL A 181 -4.89 -3.22 -3.12
C VAL A 181 -3.61 -3.69 -3.79
N MET A 182 -3.72 -4.34 -4.96
CA MET A 182 -2.54 -4.77 -5.73
C MET A 182 -1.64 -3.59 -6.08
N VAL A 183 -2.21 -2.54 -6.69
CA VAL A 183 -1.42 -1.37 -7.11
C VAL A 183 -0.88 -0.59 -5.91
N GLY A 184 -1.68 -0.39 -4.86
CA GLY A 184 -1.20 0.22 -3.62
C GLY A 184 -0.03 -0.55 -3.01
N SER A 185 -0.14 -1.88 -2.94
CA SER A 185 0.93 -2.76 -2.47
C SER A 185 2.21 -2.63 -3.30
N MET A 186 2.07 -2.56 -4.62
CA MET A 186 3.22 -2.39 -5.53
C MET A 186 3.92 -1.04 -5.31
N ILE A 187 3.17 0.05 -5.18
CA ILE A 187 3.73 1.39 -4.91
C ILE A 187 4.50 1.36 -3.58
N GLY A 188 3.89 0.85 -2.51
CA GLY A 188 4.52 0.75 -1.20
C GLY A 188 5.80 -0.08 -1.23
N ALA A 189 5.73 -1.27 -1.83
CA ALA A 189 6.88 -2.17 -1.94
C ALA A 189 8.01 -1.55 -2.79
N ALA A 190 7.70 -0.95 -3.95
CA ALA A 190 8.70 -0.36 -4.84
C ALA A 190 9.46 0.79 -4.16
N VAL A 191 8.75 1.72 -3.53
CA VAL A 191 9.38 2.83 -2.80
C VAL A 191 10.18 2.31 -1.60
N ALA A 192 9.64 1.36 -0.85
CA ALA A 192 10.32 0.78 0.30
C ALA A 192 11.60 0.02 -0.11
N ILE A 193 11.59 -0.73 -1.20
CA ILE A 193 12.79 -1.41 -1.75
C ILE A 193 13.85 -0.38 -2.15
N ALA A 194 13.46 0.70 -2.82
CA ALA A 194 14.38 1.77 -3.20
C ALA A 194 15.02 2.45 -1.98
N MET A 195 14.25 2.66 -0.90
CA MET A 195 14.74 3.23 0.35
C MET A 195 15.61 2.23 1.14
N LYS A 196 15.21 0.94 1.17
CA LYS A 196 16.00 -0.13 1.76
C LYS A 196 17.40 -0.20 1.16
N GLY A 197 17.55 -0.03 -0.16
CA GLY A 197 18.84 -0.01 -0.84
C GLY A 197 19.78 1.12 -0.38
N ARG A 198 19.26 2.12 0.35
CA ARG A 198 20.02 3.24 0.92
C ARG A 198 20.34 3.06 2.42
N MET A 199 19.86 1.98 3.04
CA MET A 199 20.11 1.71 4.45
C MET A 199 21.59 1.45 4.71
N THR A 200 22.05 1.89 5.87
CA THR A 200 23.41 1.63 6.35
C THR A 200 23.36 0.61 7.49
N HIS A 201 24.39 -0.22 7.56
CA HIS A 201 24.63 -1.12 8.69
C HIS A 201 25.81 -0.56 9.44
N ASP A 202 25.69 -0.44 10.77
CA ASP A 202 26.84 -0.15 11.61
C ASP A 202 27.82 -1.34 11.47
N ARG A 203 29.04 -1.04 11.03
CA ARG A 203 30.13 -2.01 10.97
C ARG A 203 30.71 -2.19 12.37
#